data_0af9e1181d36bbc4fa2d843fbeca6c4d
#
_entry.id   0af9e1181d36bbc4fa2d843fbeca6c4d
#
_cell.length_a   1.000
_cell.length_b   1.000
_cell.length_c   1.000
_cell.angle_alpha   90.00
_cell.angle_beta   90.00
_cell.angle_gamma   90.00
#
_symmetry.space_group_name_H-M   'P 1'
#
loop_
_entity.id
_entity.type
_entity.pdbx_description
1 polymer ?
#
loop_
_entity_poly.entity_id
_entity_poly.type
_entity_poly.pdbx_seq_one_letter_code
_entity_poly.pdbx_strand_id
1 'polypeptide(L)' 'MTQFVEFARFPRKDKAAGEPPPRISVNVEHITAIVAHAEGGTLLRFVGGGGDEHVGEEYPTVMRTLNR' A
#
# COMPACT_ATOMS: atom_id res chain seq x y z
N MET A 1 17.80 5.97 -9.35
CA MET A 1 16.80 5.54 -10.33
C MET A 1 15.47 5.33 -9.62
N THR A 2 14.41 5.91 -10.17
CA THR A 2 13.10 5.78 -9.56
C THR A 2 12.55 4.37 -9.78
N GLN A 3 12.03 3.78 -8.72
CA GLN A 3 11.45 2.45 -8.79
C GLN A 3 10.03 2.48 -8.27
N PHE A 4 9.10 1.95 -9.07
CA PHE A 4 7.70 1.85 -8.68
C PHE A 4 7.35 0.40 -8.40
N VAL A 5 6.52 0.20 -7.39
CA VAL A 5 5.97 -1.10 -7.03
C VAL A 5 4.46 -0.98 -6.99
N GLU A 6 3.77 -1.99 -7.51
CA GLU A 6 2.32 -1.97 -7.59
C GLU A 6 1.70 -2.79 -6.47
N PHE A 7 0.70 -2.20 -5.82
CA PHE A 7 -0.07 -2.87 -4.78
C PHE A 7 -1.55 -2.72 -5.05
N ALA A 8 -2.34 -3.64 -4.53
CA ALA A 8 -3.79 -3.50 -4.52
C ALA A 8 -4.19 -2.66 -3.32
N ARG A 9 -5.13 -1.72 -3.51
CA ARG A 9 -5.63 -0.95 -2.39
C ARG A 9 -6.46 -1.82 -1.46
N PHE A 10 -6.49 -1.43 -0.19
CA PHE A 10 -7.32 -2.12 0.78
C PHE A 10 -8.79 -1.99 0.36
N PRO A 11 -9.57 -3.09 0.34
CA PRO A 11 -10.95 -3.02 -0.13
C PRO A 11 -11.81 -2.12 0.76
N ARG A 12 -12.68 -1.35 0.11
CA ARG A 12 -13.62 -0.49 0.82
C ARG A 12 -14.93 -1.24 1.03
N LYS A 13 -15.52 -1.04 2.21
CA LYS A 13 -16.74 -1.76 2.55
C LYS A 13 -17.94 -1.34 1.72
N ASP A 14 -17.91 -0.12 1.20
CA ASP A 14 -19.01 0.41 0.41
C ASP A 14 -18.92 0.06 -1.06
N LYS A 15 -17.92 -0.70 -1.47
CA LYS A 15 -17.81 -1.12 -2.85
C LYS A 15 -18.71 -2.31 -3.14
N ALA A 16 -19.20 -2.38 -4.37
CA ALA A 16 -20.03 -3.49 -4.80
C ALA A 16 -19.24 -4.79 -4.74
N ALA A 17 -19.91 -5.85 -4.32
CA ALA A 17 -19.28 -7.16 -4.25
C ALA A 17 -18.85 -7.61 -5.64
N GLY A 18 -17.65 -8.17 -5.73
CA GLY A 18 -17.14 -8.67 -6.99
C GLY A 18 -16.25 -7.71 -7.74
N GLU A 19 -16.25 -6.45 -7.35
CA GLU A 19 -15.35 -5.49 -7.97
C GLU A 19 -13.95 -5.63 -7.40
N PRO A 20 -12.93 -5.78 -8.24
CA PRO A 20 -11.57 -5.83 -7.72
C PRO A 20 -11.16 -4.45 -7.21
N PRO A 21 -10.35 -4.39 -6.14
CA PRO A 21 -9.86 -3.11 -5.65
C PRO A 21 -8.94 -2.48 -6.69
N PRO A 22 -8.92 -1.14 -6.76
CA PRO A 22 -7.99 -0.48 -7.67
C PRO A 22 -6.55 -0.76 -7.28
N ARG A 23 -5.68 -0.79 -8.27
CA ARG A 23 -4.25 -0.97 -8.03
C ARG A 23 -3.56 0.39 -8.03
N ILE A 24 -2.51 0.49 -7.23
CA ILE A 24 -1.73 1.73 -7.16
C ILE A 24 -0.26 1.40 -7.38
N SER A 25 0.44 2.35 -7.98
CA SER A 25 1.90 2.27 -8.12
C SER A 25 2.51 3.29 -7.19
N VAL A 26 3.44 2.85 -6.34
CA VAL A 26 4.07 3.74 -5.38
C VAL A 26 5.56 3.85 -5.69
N ASN A 27 6.11 5.05 -5.46
CA ASN A 27 7.54 5.26 -5.60
C ASN A 27 8.22 4.82 -4.30
N VAL A 28 9.00 3.75 -4.41
CA VAL A 28 9.64 3.13 -3.25
C VAL A 28 10.51 4.13 -2.49
N GLU A 29 11.13 5.05 -3.22
CA GLU A 29 12.04 6.03 -2.60
C GLU A 29 11.30 7.09 -1.78
N HIS A 30 10.00 7.22 -1.95
CA HIS A 30 9.21 8.21 -1.22
C HIS A 30 8.54 7.64 0.03
N ILE A 31 8.69 6.36 0.29
CA ILE A 31 8.08 5.73 1.46
C ILE A 31 8.95 6.01 2.69
N THR A 32 8.35 6.65 3.69
CA THR A 32 9.07 6.98 4.92
C THR A 32 8.78 6.02 6.06
N ALA A 33 7.61 5.36 6.03
CA ALA A 33 7.27 4.41 7.09
C ALA A 33 6.28 3.39 6.55
N ILE A 34 6.34 2.19 7.10
CA ILE A 34 5.46 1.08 6.73
C ILE A 34 4.91 0.51 8.02
N VAL A 35 3.58 0.50 8.16
CA VAL A 35 2.93 0.12 9.40
C VAL A 35 1.85 -0.91 9.12
N ALA A 36 1.83 -1.98 9.91
CA ALA A 36 0.74 -2.94 9.84
C ALA A 36 -0.53 -2.29 10.35
N HIS A 37 -1.62 -2.38 9.59
CA HIS A 37 -2.86 -1.73 9.95
C HIS A 37 -3.69 -2.66 10.84
N ALA A 38 -4.35 -2.08 11.83
CA ALA A 38 -5.13 -2.86 12.80
C ALA A 38 -6.27 -3.63 12.15
N GLU A 39 -6.82 -3.10 11.07
CA GLU A 39 -7.93 -3.73 10.36
C GLU A 39 -7.48 -4.66 9.24
N GLY A 40 -6.18 -4.90 9.15
CA GLY A 40 -5.62 -5.72 8.09
C GLY A 40 -4.96 -4.86 7.03
N GLY A 41 -4.08 -5.48 6.24
CA GLY A 41 -3.34 -4.74 5.24
C GLY A 41 -2.21 -3.94 5.85
N THR A 42 -1.70 -3.01 5.08
CA THR A 42 -0.52 -2.24 5.46
C THR A 42 -0.72 -0.77 5.10
N LEU A 43 -0.27 0.10 5.98
CA LEU A 43 -0.32 1.54 5.76
C LEU A 43 1.05 2.02 5.33
N LEU A 44 1.11 2.71 4.19
CA LEU A 44 2.35 3.27 3.66
C LEU A 44 2.33 4.79 3.83
N ARG A 45 3.36 5.32 4.48
CA ARG A 45 3.50 6.76 4.65
C ARG A 45 4.55 7.28 3.69
N PHE A 46 4.29 8.45 3.14
CA PHE A 46 5.15 9.02 2.12
C PHE A 46 5.72 10.35 2.56
N VAL A 47 6.89 10.67 2.00
CA VAL A 47 7.54 11.95 2.23
C VAL A 47 6.69 13.07 1.63
N GLY A 48 6.74 14.24 2.23
CA GLY A 48 6.07 15.43 1.70
C GLY A 48 4.65 15.63 2.19
N GLY A 49 4.17 14.78 3.09
CA GLY A 49 2.85 14.98 3.68
C GLY A 49 1.70 14.75 2.73
N GLY A 50 1.90 13.96 1.69
CA GLY A 50 0.88 13.70 0.69
C GLY A 50 -0.20 12.74 1.12
N GLY A 51 -0.19 12.30 2.37
CA GLY A 51 -1.17 11.36 2.88
C GLY A 51 -0.65 9.93 2.86
N ASP A 52 -1.44 9.05 3.44
CA ASP A 52 -1.06 7.65 3.56
C ASP A 52 -1.86 6.80 2.58
N GLU A 53 -1.29 5.67 2.17
CA GLU A 53 -2.00 4.71 1.32
C GLU A 53 -2.19 3.42 2.10
N HIS A 54 -3.42 2.93 2.12
CA HIS A 54 -3.77 1.69 2.79
C HIS A 54 -3.88 0.59 1.74
N VAL A 55 -2.89 -0.31 1.71
CA VAL A 55 -2.86 -1.38 0.72
C VAL A 55 -3.37 -2.67 1.34
N GLY A 56 -3.89 -3.56 0.49
CA GLY A 56 -4.50 -4.79 0.96
C GLY A 56 -3.53 -5.89 1.31
N GLU A 57 -2.27 -5.75 0.90
CA GLU A 57 -1.28 -6.79 1.19
C GLU A 57 -0.81 -6.66 2.64
N GLU A 58 -0.54 -7.82 3.27
CA GLU A 58 -0.13 -7.84 4.67
C GLU A 58 1.29 -7.33 4.82
N TYR A 59 1.62 -6.90 6.03
CA TYR A 59 2.90 -6.29 6.31
C TYR A 59 4.10 -7.15 5.87
N PRO A 60 4.15 -8.45 6.18
CA PRO A 60 5.29 -9.25 5.74
C PRO A 60 5.42 -9.30 4.21
N THR A 61 4.30 -9.34 3.51
CA THR A 61 4.30 -9.40 2.06
C THR A 61 4.84 -8.09 1.48
N VAL A 62 4.39 -6.95 2.03
CA VAL A 62 4.86 -5.65 1.59
C VAL A 62 6.36 -5.52 1.83
N MET A 63 6.83 -5.93 3.01
CA MET A 63 8.24 -5.84 3.33
C MET A 63 9.08 -6.70 2.39
N ARG A 64 8.59 -7.88 2.07
CA ARG A 64 9.31 -8.76 1.14
C ARG A 64 9.40 -8.13 -0.25
N THR A 65 8.29 -7.53 -0.69
CA THR A 65 8.24 -6.91 -2.02
C THR A 65 9.20 -5.72 -2.10
N LEU A 66 9.25 -4.91 -1.06
CA LEU A 66 10.07 -3.70 -1.07
C LEU A 66 11.54 -3.95 -0.74
N ASN A 67 11.82 -5.07 -0.11
CA ASN A 67 13.17 -5.37 0.38
C ASN A 67 13.94 -6.27 -0.59
N ARG A 68 13.96 -5.91 -1.83
CA ARG A 68 14.60 -6.73 -2.87
C ARG A 68 16.02 -6.28 -3.16
#